data_a2c7a3e507d680f6a3d832c269d7a957
#
_entry.id   a2c7a3e507d680f6a3d832c269d7a957
#
_cell.length_a   1.000
_cell.length_b   1.000
_cell.length_c   1.000
_cell.angle_alpha   90.00
_cell.angle_beta   90.00
_cell.angle_gamma   90.00
#
_symmetry.space_group_name_H-M   'P 1'
#
loop_
_entity.id
_entity.type
_entity.pdbx_description
1 polymer ?
#
loop_
_entity_poly.entity_id
_entity_poly.type
_entity_poly.pdbx_seq_one_letter_code
_entity_poly.pdbx_strand_id
1 'polypeptide(L)'
;MNNEENINSKNIFHKLKIFLELFIIFLINKFDINKLKVCLCTLAKTENKYIREFVQHYEKYGVDKIFLYDNNDIDGEKFEEVINDYIKKGFIEILNWRGKYQSMYKIMNDCYNNNYNYYDWLIFYEIDEFIHLYNYNKIKPFLNQNKFKNCQEILLNLVCHTDNNLLYYEDKPLFERFPNIVPESKPASKLLEMKSIIRGHIKGVVINSNHLGDTRLFSCNSSGRHEKFRYIKTYYGDNKYYYIDHFYSKSTEEFIQKITKGDAIRNDPKYIYERIDKYFAQNEITKPKLDMIKNKTKKSLFKYENILKSIKL
;
A
#
# COMPACT_ATOMS: atom_id res chain seq x y z
N MET A 1 -19.71 22.67 31.12
CA MET A 1 -20.29 23.03 29.81
C MET A 1 -19.36 23.92 28.95
N ASN A 2 -18.55 24.82 29.50
CA ASN A 2 -17.74 25.74 28.66
C ASN A 2 -16.49 25.14 27.96
N ASN A 3 -16.02 23.95 28.34
CA ASN A 3 -14.81 23.35 27.73
C ASN A 3 -15.08 22.52 26.46
N GLU A 4 -16.26 21.92 26.32
CA GLU A 4 -16.62 21.13 25.14
C GLU A 4 -17.01 22.01 23.95
N GLU A 5 -17.64 23.12 24.17
CA GLU A 5 -17.98 24.10 23.12
C GLU A 5 -16.72 24.79 22.56
N ASN A 6 -15.71 25.02 23.40
CA ASN A 6 -14.45 25.65 22.99
C ASN A 6 -13.54 24.67 22.16
N ILE A 7 -13.62 23.36 22.44
CA ILE A 7 -12.92 22.34 21.66
C ILE A 7 -13.59 22.14 20.30
N ASN A 8 -14.93 22.19 20.26
CA ASN A 8 -15.67 22.05 19.00
C ASN A 8 -15.46 23.26 18.07
N SER A 9 -15.46 24.50 18.63
CA SER A 9 -15.23 25.71 17.84
C SER A 9 -13.81 25.75 17.24
N LYS A 10 -12.78 25.41 17.99
CA LYS A 10 -11.39 25.32 17.49
C LYS A 10 -11.24 24.27 16.39
N ASN A 11 -11.93 23.13 16.51
CA ASN A 11 -11.95 22.09 15.48
C ASN A 11 -12.68 22.55 14.21
N ILE A 12 -13.74 23.32 14.34
CA ILE A 12 -14.49 23.89 13.20
C ILE A 12 -13.65 24.96 12.50
N PHE A 13 -13.00 25.86 13.23
CA PHE A 13 -12.10 26.87 12.66
C PHE A 13 -10.90 26.24 11.95
N HIS A 14 -10.31 25.21 12.52
CA HIS A 14 -9.21 24.50 11.89
C HIS A 14 -9.63 23.82 10.57
N LYS A 15 -10.81 23.17 10.56
CA LYS A 15 -11.39 22.57 9.34
C LYS A 15 -11.73 23.61 8.28
N LEU A 16 -12.28 24.77 8.67
CA LEU A 16 -12.58 25.87 7.74
C LEU A 16 -11.31 26.47 7.14
N LYS A 17 -10.26 26.65 7.93
CA LYS A 17 -8.96 27.15 7.45
C LYS A 17 -8.35 26.19 6.43
N ILE A 18 -8.32 24.89 6.74
CA ILE A 18 -7.83 23.85 5.81
C ILE A 18 -8.67 23.84 4.53
N PHE A 19 -9.99 23.95 4.65
CA PHE A 19 -10.89 24.01 3.49
C PHE A 19 -10.59 25.23 2.59
N LEU A 20 -10.31 26.39 3.18
CA LEU A 20 -10.00 27.62 2.45
C LEU A 20 -8.64 27.50 1.74
N GLU A 21 -7.64 26.97 2.42
CA GLU A 21 -6.30 26.72 1.84
C GLU A 21 -6.37 25.74 0.66
N LEU A 22 -7.11 24.63 0.80
CA LEU A 22 -7.33 23.67 -0.26
C LEU A 22 -8.13 24.26 -1.43
N PHE A 23 -9.08 25.12 -1.17
CA PHE A 23 -9.85 25.80 -2.21
C PHE A 23 -8.99 26.74 -3.04
N ILE A 24 -8.08 27.50 -2.38
CA ILE A 24 -7.10 28.37 -3.06
C ILE A 24 -6.14 27.55 -3.92
N ILE A 25 -5.58 26.46 -3.38
CA ILE A 25 -4.68 25.55 -4.10
C ILE A 25 -5.40 24.91 -5.30
N PHE A 26 -6.66 24.50 -5.12
CA PHE A 26 -7.47 23.97 -6.22
C PHE A 26 -7.71 25.00 -7.32
N LEU A 27 -7.98 26.26 -7.00
CA LEU A 27 -8.16 27.33 -7.98
C LEU A 27 -6.87 27.58 -8.77
N ILE A 28 -5.71 27.52 -8.12
CA ILE A 28 -4.41 27.71 -8.75
C ILE A 28 -4.09 26.51 -9.69
N ASN A 29 -4.41 25.29 -9.28
CA ASN A 29 -4.05 24.06 -10.02
C ASN A 29 -5.10 23.64 -11.07
N LYS A 30 -6.29 24.24 -11.10
CA LYS A 30 -7.39 23.86 -12.02
C LYS A 30 -7.03 24.08 -13.50
N PHE A 31 -6.04 24.90 -13.79
CA PHE A 31 -5.73 25.35 -15.17
C PHE A 31 -4.58 24.60 -15.84
N ASP A 32 -3.83 23.75 -15.12
CA ASP A 32 -2.72 23.02 -15.75
C ASP A 32 -2.43 21.68 -15.06
N ILE A 33 -3.01 20.59 -15.59
CA ILE A 33 -2.78 19.21 -15.12
C ILE A 33 -1.30 18.85 -15.08
N ASN A 34 -0.49 19.46 -15.95
CA ASN A 34 0.94 19.19 -16.02
C ASN A 34 1.72 19.80 -14.85
N LYS A 35 1.12 20.76 -14.11
CA LYS A 35 1.72 21.33 -12.90
C LYS A 35 1.49 20.51 -11.64
N LEU A 36 0.51 19.59 -11.65
CA LEU A 36 0.26 18.71 -10.51
C LEU A 36 1.50 17.86 -10.23
N LYS A 37 2.00 17.90 -8.99
CA LYS A 37 3.14 17.11 -8.54
C LYS A 37 2.70 15.96 -7.65
N VAL A 38 3.17 14.76 -7.96
CA VAL A 38 2.81 13.53 -7.25
C VAL A 38 4.07 12.78 -6.90
N CYS A 39 4.27 12.44 -5.61
CA CYS A 39 5.33 11.54 -5.22
C CYS A 39 4.78 10.25 -4.60
N LEU A 40 5.64 9.23 -4.56
CA LEU A 40 5.36 7.96 -3.93
C LEU A 40 6.41 7.70 -2.84
N CYS A 41 5.93 7.34 -1.65
CA CYS A 41 6.72 6.97 -0.49
C CYS A 41 6.59 5.47 -0.29
N THR A 42 7.70 4.74 -0.27
CA THR A 42 7.69 3.30 -0.07
C THR A 42 8.81 2.85 0.86
N LEU A 43 8.54 1.79 1.61
CA LEU A 43 9.51 1.08 2.43
C LEU A 43 9.81 -0.25 1.78
N ALA A 44 11.09 -0.60 1.64
CA ALA A 44 11.49 -1.87 1.03
C ALA A 44 12.56 -2.59 1.84
N LYS A 45 12.39 -3.91 1.95
CA LYS A 45 13.38 -4.84 2.54
C LYS A 45 13.35 -6.14 1.75
N THR A 46 14.49 -6.54 1.18
CA THR A 46 14.64 -7.81 0.40
C THR A 46 13.68 -7.86 -0.80
N GLU A 47 13.70 -6.78 -1.62
CA GLU A 47 12.77 -6.61 -2.74
C GLU A 47 13.50 -6.36 -4.09
N ASN A 48 14.79 -6.68 -4.21
CA ASN A 48 15.56 -6.49 -5.46
C ASN A 48 14.91 -7.19 -6.67
N LYS A 49 14.22 -8.31 -6.43
CA LYS A 49 13.50 -9.06 -7.47
C LYS A 49 12.32 -8.29 -8.09
N TYR A 50 11.74 -7.31 -7.37
CA TYR A 50 10.48 -6.66 -7.75
C TYR A 50 10.62 -5.16 -7.96
N ILE A 51 11.65 -4.54 -7.36
CA ILE A 51 11.78 -3.08 -7.32
C ILE A 51 11.78 -2.44 -8.71
N ARG A 52 12.41 -3.08 -9.70
CA ARG A 52 12.45 -2.55 -11.08
C ARG A 52 11.07 -2.51 -11.72
N GLU A 53 10.28 -3.59 -11.60
CA GLU A 53 8.90 -3.67 -12.12
C GLU A 53 8.01 -2.61 -11.44
N PHE A 54 8.14 -2.45 -10.12
CA PHE A 54 7.43 -1.43 -9.35
C PHE A 54 7.77 -0.01 -9.83
N VAL A 55 9.04 0.29 -10.00
CA VAL A 55 9.51 1.62 -10.45
C VAL A 55 9.01 1.93 -11.87
N GLN A 56 9.10 0.97 -12.78
CA GLN A 56 8.62 1.11 -14.16
C GLN A 56 7.12 1.36 -14.22
N HIS A 57 6.34 0.68 -13.36
CA HIS A 57 4.90 0.87 -13.27
C HIS A 57 4.55 2.31 -12.88
N TYR A 58 5.16 2.85 -11.83
CA TYR A 58 4.85 4.20 -11.36
C TYR A 58 5.44 5.30 -12.24
N GLU A 59 6.58 5.08 -12.92
CA GLU A 59 7.07 5.96 -13.99
C GLU A 59 6.05 6.00 -15.14
N LYS A 60 5.55 4.84 -15.59
CA LYS A 60 4.51 4.72 -16.62
C LYS A 60 3.25 5.48 -16.23
N TYR A 61 2.82 5.41 -14.97
CA TYR A 61 1.67 6.16 -14.47
C TYR A 61 1.93 7.66 -14.26
N GLY A 62 3.18 8.12 -14.37
CA GLY A 62 3.55 9.55 -14.32
C GLY A 62 3.59 10.12 -12.91
N VAL A 63 4.01 9.31 -11.95
CA VAL A 63 4.54 9.80 -10.67
C VAL A 63 5.80 10.60 -10.94
N ASP A 64 6.02 11.71 -10.25
CA ASP A 64 7.16 12.59 -10.50
C ASP A 64 8.43 12.13 -9.77
N LYS A 65 8.27 11.49 -8.61
CA LYS A 65 9.40 11.01 -7.79
C LYS A 65 8.98 9.88 -6.86
N ILE A 66 9.90 8.95 -6.62
CA ILE A 66 9.78 7.89 -5.60
C ILE A 66 10.80 8.13 -4.50
N PHE A 67 10.33 8.22 -3.26
CA PHE A 67 11.14 8.20 -2.05
C PHE A 67 11.18 6.77 -1.52
N LEU A 68 12.30 6.09 -1.73
CA LEU A 68 12.52 4.70 -1.36
C LEU A 68 13.31 4.63 -0.05
N TYR A 69 12.64 4.23 1.01
CA TYR A 69 13.26 3.98 2.31
C TYR A 69 13.84 2.57 2.35
N ASP A 70 15.15 2.49 2.25
CA ASP A 70 15.88 1.23 2.28
C ASP A 70 15.99 0.69 3.71
N ASN A 71 15.14 -0.27 4.03
CA ASN A 71 15.09 -0.95 5.34
C ASN A 71 15.78 -2.32 5.34
N ASN A 72 16.67 -2.58 4.39
CA ASN A 72 17.47 -3.78 4.38
C ASN A 72 18.34 -3.88 5.65
N ASP A 73 18.79 -5.08 5.96
CA ASP A 73 19.84 -5.27 6.94
C ASP A 73 21.13 -4.58 6.47
N ILE A 74 22.04 -4.26 7.37
CA ILE A 74 23.26 -3.48 7.07
C ILE A 74 24.03 -4.10 5.90
N ASP A 75 24.18 -5.43 5.92
CA ASP A 75 24.87 -6.22 4.89
C ASP A 75 23.89 -6.86 3.88
N GLY A 76 22.63 -6.39 3.85
CA GLY A 76 21.59 -6.92 2.95
C GLY A 76 21.71 -6.41 1.52
N GLU A 77 20.68 -6.73 0.70
CA GLU A 77 20.56 -6.29 -0.70
C GLU A 77 20.74 -4.78 -0.84
N LYS A 78 21.25 -4.36 -2.00
CA LYS A 78 21.41 -2.95 -2.36
C LYS A 78 20.52 -2.64 -3.54
N PHE A 79 19.56 -1.73 -3.38
CA PHE A 79 18.66 -1.34 -4.46
C PHE A 79 19.38 -0.62 -5.60
N GLU A 80 20.49 0.07 -5.29
CA GLU A 80 21.33 0.73 -6.28
C GLU A 80 21.85 -0.24 -7.36
N GLU A 81 22.05 -1.51 -7.03
CA GLU A 81 22.50 -2.53 -7.98
C GLU A 81 21.44 -2.81 -9.06
N VAL A 82 20.15 -2.56 -8.76
CA VAL A 82 19.02 -2.88 -9.63
C VAL A 82 18.46 -1.65 -10.35
N ILE A 83 18.41 -0.49 -9.69
CA ILE A 83 17.69 0.71 -10.15
C ILE A 83 18.57 1.97 -10.26
N ASN A 84 19.90 1.82 -10.41
CA ASN A 84 20.85 2.94 -10.49
C ASN A 84 20.54 3.92 -11.62
N ASP A 85 20.02 3.44 -12.74
CA ASP A 85 19.58 4.24 -13.87
C ASP A 85 18.46 5.24 -13.49
N TYR A 86 17.51 4.83 -12.64
CA TYR A 86 16.44 5.69 -12.13
C TYR A 86 16.92 6.67 -11.06
N ILE A 87 17.90 6.25 -10.25
CA ILE A 87 18.55 7.15 -9.27
C ILE A 87 19.30 8.27 -10.00
N LYS A 88 20.11 7.93 -11.01
CA LYS A 88 20.85 8.92 -11.82
C LYS A 88 19.94 9.88 -12.57
N LYS A 89 18.75 9.45 -12.99
CA LYS A 89 17.71 10.32 -13.58
C LYS A 89 17.05 11.25 -12.56
N GLY A 90 17.28 11.07 -11.25
CA GLY A 90 16.62 11.80 -10.18
C GLY A 90 15.16 11.38 -9.92
N PHE A 91 14.68 10.29 -10.56
CA PHE A 91 13.33 9.77 -10.38
C PHE A 91 13.16 9.06 -9.04
N ILE A 92 14.24 8.42 -8.54
CA ILE A 92 14.27 7.75 -7.24
C ILE A 92 15.26 8.45 -6.33
N GLU A 93 14.87 8.60 -5.08
CA GLU A 93 15.75 8.97 -3.98
C GLU A 93 15.73 7.87 -2.93
N ILE A 94 16.90 7.29 -2.66
CA ILE A 94 17.03 6.26 -1.63
C ILE A 94 17.39 6.94 -0.32
N LEU A 95 16.58 6.68 0.71
CA LEU A 95 16.81 7.13 2.07
C LEU A 95 17.29 5.97 2.92
N ASN A 96 18.46 6.12 3.54
CA ASN A 96 19.06 5.06 4.34
C ASN A 96 18.29 4.85 5.65
N TRP A 97 17.62 3.70 5.75
CA TRP A 97 16.89 3.26 6.93
C TRP A 97 17.31 1.85 7.37
N ARG A 98 18.51 1.40 6.92
CA ARG A 98 19.04 0.06 7.14
C ARG A 98 19.20 -0.27 8.63
N GLY A 99 18.90 -1.52 8.98
CA GLY A 99 19.01 -2.04 10.35
C GLY A 99 18.01 -1.46 11.35
N LYS A 100 17.05 -0.61 10.91
CA LYS A 100 16.02 -0.05 11.80
C LYS A 100 14.78 -0.92 11.77
N TYR A 101 14.27 -1.28 12.95
CA TYR A 101 13.08 -2.12 13.10
C TYR A 101 11.83 -1.28 13.40
N GLN A 102 10.64 -1.85 13.15
CA GLN A 102 9.33 -1.24 13.43
C GLN A 102 9.19 0.19 12.88
N SER A 103 9.59 0.37 11.64
CA SER A 103 9.81 1.69 11.06
C SER A 103 8.66 2.21 10.20
N MET A 104 7.65 1.40 9.85
CA MET A 104 6.62 1.74 8.84
C MET A 104 6.00 3.11 9.09
N TYR A 105 5.41 3.34 10.27
CA TYR A 105 4.74 4.63 10.55
C TYR A 105 5.70 5.81 10.67
N LYS A 106 6.92 5.57 11.19
CA LYS A 106 7.96 6.60 11.27
C LYS A 106 8.35 7.06 9.88
N ILE A 107 8.53 6.12 8.96
CA ILE A 107 8.89 6.37 7.57
C ILE A 107 7.77 7.11 6.83
N MET A 108 6.51 6.68 6.99
CA MET A 108 5.38 7.35 6.36
C MET A 108 5.25 8.81 6.83
N ASN A 109 5.39 9.04 8.14
CA ASN A 109 5.38 10.39 8.70
C ASN A 109 6.60 11.21 8.27
N ASP A 110 7.80 10.61 8.24
CA ASP A 110 9.01 11.27 7.76
C ASP A 110 8.85 11.70 6.31
N CYS A 111 8.41 10.80 5.43
CA CYS A 111 8.18 11.11 4.03
C CYS A 111 7.13 12.22 3.85
N TYR A 112 5.99 12.14 4.57
CA TYR A 112 4.97 13.18 4.50
C TYR A 112 5.52 14.53 4.95
N ASN A 113 6.13 14.61 6.13
CA ASN A 113 6.60 15.86 6.73
C ASN A 113 7.71 16.54 5.92
N ASN A 114 8.56 15.78 5.25
CA ASN A 114 9.63 16.33 4.43
C ASN A 114 9.14 16.78 3.04
N ASN A 115 8.01 16.26 2.56
CA ASN A 115 7.59 16.43 1.17
C ASN A 115 6.24 17.12 0.97
N TYR A 116 5.40 17.29 2.00
CA TYR A 116 4.03 17.80 1.85
C TYR A 116 3.95 19.23 1.27
N ASN A 117 4.99 20.05 1.37
CA ASN A 117 5.04 21.39 0.79
C ASN A 117 5.43 21.41 -0.69
N TYR A 118 5.97 20.29 -1.22
CA TYR A 118 6.53 20.21 -2.57
C TYR A 118 5.67 19.41 -3.54
N TYR A 119 4.76 18.58 -3.03
CA TYR A 119 3.89 17.71 -3.81
C TYR A 119 2.43 17.93 -3.47
N ASP A 120 1.56 17.89 -4.49
CA ASP A 120 0.11 18.03 -4.31
C ASP A 120 -0.53 16.77 -3.76
N TRP A 121 0.05 15.60 -4.06
CA TRP A 121 -0.37 14.30 -3.57
C TRP A 121 0.82 13.41 -3.25
N LEU A 122 0.73 12.68 -2.14
CA LEU A 122 1.70 11.71 -1.68
C LEU A 122 1.03 10.33 -1.59
N ILE A 123 1.61 9.34 -2.27
CA ILE A 123 1.15 7.96 -2.33
C ILE A 123 1.95 7.13 -1.34
N PHE A 124 1.28 6.26 -0.57
CA PHE A 124 1.93 5.40 0.44
C PHE A 124 1.62 3.93 0.14
N TYR A 125 2.42 3.32 -0.76
CA TYR A 125 2.24 1.95 -1.20
C TYR A 125 3.49 1.12 -0.96
N GLU A 126 3.29 -0.20 -0.79
CA GLU A 126 4.36 -1.19 -0.65
C GLU A 126 4.83 -1.70 -2.02
N ILE A 127 6.01 -2.36 -2.09
CA ILE A 127 6.62 -2.80 -3.35
C ILE A 127 5.78 -3.85 -4.10
N ASP A 128 4.88 -4.52 -3.43
CA ASP A 128 3.96 -5.51 -4.01
C ASP A 128 2.56 -4.94 -4.28
N GLU A 129 2.41 -3.60 -4.33
CA GLU A 129 1.16 -2.89 -4.55
C GLU A 129 1.24 -2.00 -5.80
N PHE A 130 0.36 -2.26 -6.77
CA PHE A 130 0.36 -1.62 -8.08
C PHE A 130 -0.98 -0.96 -8.36
N ILE A 131 -0.99 0.36 -8.58
CA ILE A 131 -2.24 1.09 -8.86
C ILE A 131 -2.83 0.67 -10.20
N HIS A 132 -4.15 0.44 -10.22
CA HIS A 132 -4.93 0.15 -11.41
C HIS A 132 -5.94 1.27 -11.67
N LEU A 133 -5.84 1.92 -12.85
CA LEU A 133 -6.70 3.03 -13.26
C LEU A 133 -7.31 2.72 -14.63
N TYR A 134 -8.50 2.10 -14.67
CA TYR A 134 -9.12 1.55 -15.88
C TYR A 134 -9.14 2.52 -17.08
N ASN A 135 -9.54 3.79 -16.86
CA ASN A 135 -9.69 4.78 -17.93
C ASN A 135 -8.58 5.83 -17.94
N TYR A 136 -7.51 5.64 -17.17
CA TYR A 136 -6.42 6.61 -17.05
C TYR A 136 -5.07 5.94 -17.23
N ASN A 137 -4.32 6.40 -18.21
CA ASN A 137 -2.93 5.96 -18.41
C ASN A 137 -1.94 6.67 -17.49
N LYS A 138 -2.41 7.72 -16.77
CA LYS A 138 -1.62 8.57 -15.89
C LYS A 138 -2.40 8.90 -14.62
N ILE A 139 -1.66 9.04 -13.50
CA ILE A 139 -2.25 9.30 -12.20
C ILE A 139 -2.74 10.75 -12.04
N LYS A 140 -2.07 11.71 -12.65
CA LYS A 140 -2.41 13.14 -12.54
C LYS A 140 -3.82 13.45 -13.05
N PRO A 141 -4.26 13.00 -14.24
CA PRO A 141 -5.65 13.15 -14.69
C PRO A 141 -6.65 12.48 -13.74
N PHE A 142 -6.31 11.33 -13.16
CA PHE A 142 -7.16 10.68 -12.17
C PHE A 142 -7.33 11.54 -10.92
N LEU A 143 -6.24 12.02 -10.33
CA LEU A 143 -6.26 12.85 -9.11
C LEU A 143 -6.90 14.23 -9.32
N ASN A 144 -6.89 14.75 -10.55
CA ASN A 144 -7.45 16.07 -10.87
C ASN A 144 -8.97 16.05 -11.15
N GLN A 145 -9.65 14.93 -10.95
CA GLN A 145 -11.10 14.87 -11.14
C GLN A 145 -11.86 15.73 -10.13
N ASN A 146 -12.96 16.38 -10.59
CA ASN A 146 -13.80 17.21 -9.74
C ASN A 146 -14.32 16.49 -8.47
N LYS A 147 -14.53 15.17 -8.56
CA LYS A 147 -14.99 14.35 -7.43
C LYS A 147 -14.01 14.33 -6.26
N PHE A 148 -12.72 14.58 -6.50
CA PHE A 148 -11.69 14.61 -5.46
C PHE A 148 -11.34 16.03 -4.97
N LYS A 149 -12.04 17.04 -5.46
CA LYS A 149 -11.74 18.45 -5.14
C LYS A 149 -11.64 18.71 -3.65
N ASN A 150 -12.56 18.17 -2.88
CA ASN A 150 -12.66 18.38 -1.44
C ASN A 150 -11.99 17.26 -0.62
N CYS A 151 -11.43 16.24 -1.27
CA CYS A 151 -10.81 15.13 -0.58
C CYS A 151 -9.41 15.50 -0.10
N GLN A 152 -9.11 15.23 1.15
CA GLN A 152 -7.78 15.37 1.74
C GLN A 152 -7.01 14.05 1.66
N GLU A 153 -7.75 12.96 1.56
CA GLU A 153 -7.24 11.61 1.40
C GLU A 153 -8.13 10.86 0.41
N ILE A 154 -7.53 10.08 -0.48
CA ILE A 154 -8.22 9.15 -1.36
C ILE A 154 -7.82 7.74 -0.96
N LEU A 155 -8.82 6.90 -0.71
CA LEU A 155 -8.63 5.51 -0.32
C LEU A 155 -8.99 4.59 -1.49
N LEU A 156 -8.04 3.78 -1.91
CA LEU A 156 -8.22 2.74 -2.92
C LEU A 156 -8.15 1.36 -2.28
N ASN A 157 -9.07 0.47 -2.68
CA ASN A 157 -9.11 -0.90 -2.18
C ASN A 157 -7.96 -1.73 -2.73
N LEU A 158 -7.45 -2.66 -1.92
CA LEU A 158 -6.53 -3.70 -2.37
C LEU A 158 -7.31 -4.86 -3.00
N VAL A 159 -6.91 -5.28 -4.19
CA VAL A 159 -7.37 -6.48 -4.86
C VAL A 159 -6.23 -7.49 -4.84
N CYS A 160 -6.36 -8.51 -3.99
CA CYS A 160 -5.32 -9.50 -3.82
C CYS A 160 -5.27 -10.49 -4.99
N HIS A 161 -4.06 -10.77 -5.47
CA HIS A 161 -3.78 -11.84 -6.43
C HIS A 161 -3.50 -13.15 -5.70
N THR A 162 -3.92 -14.28 -6.30
CA THR A 162 -3.61 -15.63 -5.81
C THR A 162 -2.16 -15.99 -6.13
N ASP A 163 -1.67 -17.04 -5.50
CA ASP A 163 -0.35 -17.61 -5.77
C ASP A 163 -0.28 -18.38 -7.10
N ASN A 164 -1.39 -18.46 -7.84
CA ASN A 164 -1.52 -19.22 -9.09
C ASN A 164 -0.97 -20.66 -8.99
N ASN A 165 -1.00 -21.24 -7.79
CA ASN A 165 -0.44 -22.55 -7.43
C ASN A 165 1.08 -22.71 -7.68
N LEU A 166 1.82 -21.62 -7.86
CA LEU A 166 3.28 -21.64 -8.01
C LEU A 166 3.96 -21.95 -6.67
N LEU A 167 4.79 -22.97 -6.65
CA LEU A 167 5.57 -23.34 -5.47
C LEU A 167 6.87 -22.52 -5.37
N TYR A 168 7.52 -22.27 -6.49
CA TYR A 168 8.83 -21.65 -6.59
C TYR A 168 8.79 -20.33 -7.34
N TYR A 169 9.80 -19.49 -7.10
CA TYR A 169 10.04 -18.28 -7.86
C TYR A 169 10.33 -18.61 -9.34
N GLU A 170 9.76 -17.79 -10.23
CA GLU A 170 10.11 -17.73 -11.65
C GLU A 170 10.55 -16.31 -12.00
N ASP A 171 11.58 -16.18 -12.84
CA ASP A 171 12.05 -14.86 -13.29
C ASP A 171 11.19 -14.34 -14.44
N LYS A 172 9.97 -13.89 -14.07
CA LYS A 172 8.97 -13.32 -14.95
C LYS A 172 8.22 -12.20 -14.21
N PRO A 173 7.59 -11.25 -14.92
CA PRO A 173 6.78 -10.19 -14.31
C PRO A 173 5.68 -10.71 -13.39
N LEU A 174 5.37 -9.95 -12.34
CA LEU A 174 4.34 -10.31 -11.35
C LEU A 174 2.97 -10.55 -12.00
N PHE A 175 2.55 -9.68 -12.92
CA PHE A 175 1.26 -9.80 -13.61
C PHE A 175 1.17 -11.04 -14.53
N GLU A 176 2.31 -11.52 -15.05
CA GLU A 176 2.35 -12.76 -15.85
C GLU A 176 2.26 -14.00 -14.96
N ARG A 177 2.97 -13.99 -13.82
CA ARG A 177 2.99 -15.13 -12.88
C ARG A 177 1.70 -15.27 -12.09
N PHE A 178 1.07 -14.15 -11.74
CA PHE A 178 -0.09 -14.11 -10.85
C PHE A 178 -1.26 -13.36 -11.49
N PRO A 179 -1.81 -13.84 -12.64
CA PRO A 179 -2.88 -13.15 -13.35
C PRO A 179 -4.24 -13.22 -12.63
N ASN A 180 -4.42 -14.17 -11.70
CA ASN A 180 -5.71 -14.47 -11.08
C ASN A 180 -5.88 -13.72 -9.75
N ILE A 181 -6.95 -12.95 -9.63
CA ILE A 181 -7.37 -12.33 -8.37
C ILE A 181 -8.08 -13.35 -7.47
N VAL A 182 -8.09 -13.08 -6.17
CA VAL A 182 -8.82 -13.89 -5.19
C VAL A 182 -10.32 -13.82 -5.50
N PRO A 183 -10.99 -14.97 -5.75
CA PRO A 183 -12.41 -14.99 -6.12
C PRO A 183 -13.30 -14.36 -5.04
N GLU A 184 -14.36 -13.65 -5.47
CA GLU A 184 -15.34 -13.03 -4.56
C GLU A 184 -16.05 -14.02 -3.62
N SER A 185 -16.11 -15.28 -4.03
CA SER A 185 -16.66 -16.37 -3.22
C SER A 185 -15.82 -16.68 -1.98
N LYS A 186 -14.54 -16.33 -1.96
CA LYS A 186 -13.67 -16.54 -0.80
C LYS A 186 -13.89 -15.46 0.26
N PRO A 187 -13.96 -15.82 1.56
CA PRO A 187 -14.07 -14.85 2.66
C PRO A 187 -12.96 -13.78 2.64
N ALA A 188 -11.77 -14.13 2.15
CA ALA A 188 -10.63 -13.23 2.05
C ALA A 188 -10.87 -12.05 1.08
N SER A 189 -11.69 -12.23 0.02
CA SER A 189 -12.05 -11.15 -0.90
C SER A 189 -12.90 -10.06 -0.24
N LYS A 190 -13.58 -10.40 0.87
CA LYS A 190 -14.42 -9.49 1.64
C LYS A 190 -13.63 -8.67 2.67
N LEU A 191 -12.37 -9.00 2.90
CA LEU A 191 -11.45 -8.24 3.74
C LEU A 191 -10.80 -7.16 2.88
N LEU A 192 -11.56 -6.12 2.58
CA LEU A 192 -11.07 -4.99 1.78
C LEU A 192 -10.15 -4.13 2.64
N GLU A 193 -8.87 -4.39 2.53
CA GLU A 193 -7.83 -3.47 2.98
C GLU A 193 -7.75 -2.33 1.95
N MET A 194 -7.39 -1.14 2.41
CA MET A 194 -7.26 0.05 1.57
C MET A 194 -5.89 0.68 1.77
N LYS A 195 -5.48 1.48 0.81
CA LYS A 195 -4.26 2.30 0.91
C LYS A 195 -4.55 3.74 0.56
N SER A 196 -3.75 4.61 1.15
CA SER A 196 -3.95 6.06 1.11
C SER A 196 -3.15 6.74 0.02
N ILE A 197 -3.79 7.72 -0.62
CA ILE A 197 -3.15 8.81 -1.35
C ILE A 197 -3.52 10.09 -0.59
N ILE A 198 -2.56 10.75 0.04
CA ILE A 198 -2.80 11.88 0.93
C ILE A 198 -2.46 13.17 0.20
N ARG A 199 -3.32 14.18 0.33
CA ARG A 199 -3.08 15.50 -0.25
C ARG A 199 -1.92 16.18 0.45
N GLY A 200 -1.03 16.82 -0.33
CA GLY A 200 0.01 17.69 0.17
C GLY A 200 -0.54 19.01 0.71
N HIS A 201 0.37 19.87 1.13
CA HIS A 201 0.09 21.22 1.66
C HIS A 201 -0.79 21.26 2.91
N ILE A 202 -0.98 20.12 3.61
CA ILE A 202 -1.72 20.02 4.87
C ILE A 202 -0.72 19.82 6.01
N LYS A 203 -0.60 20.84 6.86
CA LYS A 203 0.30 20.78 8.02
C LYS A 203 -0.30 19.93 9.16
N GLY A 204 0.57 19.14 9.82
CA GLY A 204 0.21 18.41 11.04
C GLY A 204 -0.56 17.11 10.79
N VAL A 205 -0.46 16.53 9.61
CA VAL A 205 -0.92 15.18 9.32
C VAL A 205 -0.08 14.18 10.14
N VAL A 206 -0.74 13.22 10.77
CA VAL A 206 -0.10 12.15 11.54
C VAL A 206 -0.60 10.80 11.04
N ILE A 207 0.27 10.06 10.36
CA ILE A 207 -0.02 8.74 9.82
C ILE A 207 0.24 7.70 10.91
N ASN A 208 -0.81 6.98 11.32
CA ASN A 208 -0.75 5.96 12.37
C ASN A 208 -1.30 4.60 11.94
N SER A 209 -1.59 4.44 10.66
CA SER A 209 -2.00 3.20 10.02
C SER A 209 -1.36 3.08 8.64
N ASN A 210 -0.97 1.87 8.24
CA ASN A 210 -0.48 1.59 6.89
C ASN A 210 -1.62 1.43 5.86
N HIS A 211 -2.87 1.47 6.30
CA HIS A 211 -4.06 1.36 5.45
C HIS A 211 -4.82 2.68 5.35
N LEU A 212 -4.94 3.39 6.46
CA LEU A 212 -5.54 4.70 6.54
C LEU A 212 -4.47 5.70 6.95
N GLY A 213 -4.43 6.86 6.34
CA GLY A 213 -3.47 7.89 6.70
C GLY A 213 -3.79 8.48 8.07
N ASP A 214 -4.34 9.68 8.09
CA ASP A 214 -4.77 10.35 9.32
C ASP A 214 -6.30 10.36 9.40
N THR A 215 -6.88 9.75 10.45
CA THR A 215 -8.35 9.65 10.64
C THR A 215 -9.06 10.98 10.79
N ARG A 216 -8.31 12.09 10.93
CA ARG A 216 -8.85 13.46 10.98
C ARG A 216 -9.06 14.06 9.60
N LEU A 217 -8.49 13.45 8.55
CA LEU A 217 -8.63 13.92 7.18
C LEU A 217 -10.05 13.68 6.64
N PHE A 218 -10.43 14.51 5.68
CA PHE A 218 -11.63 14.29 4.89
C PHE A 218 -11.35 13.28 3.81
N SER A 219 -11.60 12.00 4.13
CA SER A 219 -11.27 10.86 3.26
C SER A 219 -12.39 10.56 2.27
N CYS A 220 -12.02 10.22 1.06
CA CYS A 220 -12.93 9.81 -0.01
C CYS A 220 -12.52 8.43 -0.54
N ASN A 221 -13.51 7.67 -1.02
CA ASN A 221 -13.25 6.46 -1.79
C ASN A 221 -12.93 6.77 -3.27
N SER A 222 -12.71 5.74 -4.08
CA SER A 222 -12.42 5.85 -5.53
C SER A 222 -13.50 6.57 -6.33
N SER A 223 -14.76 6.60 -5.87
CA SER A 223 -15.85 7.32 -6.49
C SER A 223 -15.99 8.77 -6.04
N GLY A 224 -15.14 9.25 -5.13
CA GLY A 224 -15.21 10.59 -4.56
C GLY A 224 -16.22 10.75 -3.43
N ARG A 225 -16.85 9.67 -2.97
CA ARG A 225 -17.75 9.71 -1.83
C ARG A 225 -16.96 9.90 -0.55
N HIS A 226 -17.39 10.85 0.27
CA HIS A 226 -16.87 10.98 1.63
C HIS A 226 -17.41 9.86 2.51
N GLU A 227 -16.50 9.26 3.26
CA GLU A 227 -16.81 8.22 4.24
C GLU A 227 -16.04 8.44 5.53
N LYS A 228 -16.72 8.27 6.66
CA LYS A 228 -16.09 8.22 7.98
C LYS A 228 -15.56 6.79 8.18
N PHE A 229 -14.36 6.52 7.70
CA PHE A 229 -13.71 5.23 7.92
C PHE A 229 -13.29 5.11 9.38
N ARG A 230 -14.08 4.41 10.19
CA ARG A 230 -13.71 4.11 11.58
C ARG A 230 -12.93 2.80 11.71
N TYR A 231 -13.04 1.91 10.71
CA TYR A 231 -12.36 0.61 10.69
C TYR A 231 -12.09 0.13 9.27
N ILE A 232 -11.03 -0.65 9.11
CA ILE A 232 -10.55 -1.34 7.90
C ILE A 232 -11.62 -2.29 7.30
N LYS A 233 -12.72 -2.53 8.00
CA LYS A 233 -13.76 -3.48 7.60
C LYS A 233 -14.92 -2.75 6.94
N THR A 234 -15.24 -3.22 5.75
CA THR A 234 -16.47 -2.97 5.02
C THR A 234 -16.58 -1.65 4.27
N TYR A 235 -15.93 -1.56 3.15
CA TYR A 235 -16.52 -0.82 2.08
C TYR A 235 -16.37 -1.58 0.75
N TYR A 236 -17.50 -2.02 0.21
CA TYR A 236 -17.61 -2.38 -1.20
C TYR A 236 -17.51 -1.09 -2.01
N GLY A 237 -16.31 -0.52 -2.04
CA GLY A 237 -15.97 0.56 -2.94
C GLY A 237 -15.99 0.02 -4.37
N ASP A 238 -16.00 0.92 -5.30
CA ASP A 238 -16.00 0.62 -6.72
C ASP A 238 -14.66 0.03 -7.17
N ASN A 239 -14.39 -1.24 -6.79
CA ASN A 239 -13.19 -1.99 -7.19
C ASN A 239 -13.18 -2.28 -8.71
N LYS A 240 -14.25 -1.90 -9.43
CA LYS A 240 -14.39 -2.21 -10.83
C LYS A 240 -13.42 -1.42 -11.71
N TYR A 241 -13.09 -0.19 -11.30
CA TYR A 241 -12.34 0.75 -12.16
C TYR A 241 -11.04 1.26 -11.56
N TYR A 242 -10.98 1.44 -10.23
CA TYR A 242 -9.84 2.06 -9.55
C TYR A 242 -9.53 1.31 -8.26
N TYR A 243 -8.43 0.59 -8.25
CA TYR A 243 -7.99 -0.24 -7.14
C TYR A 243 -6.47 -0.40 -7.17
N ILE A 244 -5.96 -1.19 -6.28
CA ILE A 244 -4.54 -1.53 -6.18
C ILE A 244 -4.42 -3.04 -6.29
N ASP A 245 -3.73 -3.52 -7.32
CA ASP A 245 -3.32 -4.91 -7.43
C ASP A 245 -2.30 -5.21 -6.33
N HIS A 246 -2.59 -6.20 -5.49
CA HIS A 246 -1.75 -6.57 -4.37
C HIS A 246 -1.25 -8.01 -4.50
N PHE A 247 0.03 -8.16 -4.80
CA PHE A 247 0.71 -9.44 -4.92
C PHE A 247 1.19 -9.94 -3.56
N TYR A 248 0.25 -10.05 -2.60
CA TYR A 248 0.56 -10.42 -1.22
C TYR A 248 1.20 -11.79 -1.09
N SER A 249 0.62 -12.79 -1.78
CA SER A 249 0.99 -14.20 -1.65
C SER A 249 2.26 -14.53 -2.43
N LYS A 250 2.32 -14.13 -3.70
CA LYS A 250 3.33 -14.57 -4.67
C LYS A 250 3.42 -16.10 -4.69
N SER A 251 4.56 -16.72 -5.07
CA SER A 251 4.75 -18.18 -4.93
C SER A 251 4.88 -18.59 -3.46
N THR A 252 4.72 -19.87 -3.18
CA THR A 252 4.89 -20.41 -1.81
C THR A 252 6.28 -20.12 -1.25
N GLU A 253 7.31 -20.22 -2.07
CA GLU A 253 8.70 -19.90 -1.68
C GLU A 253 8.85 -18.41 -1.30
N GLU A 254 8.34 -17.52 -2.15
CA GLU A 254 8.38 -16.07 -1.91
C GLU A 254 7.56 -15.67 -0.68
N PHE A 255 6.42 -16.32 -0.47
CA PHE A 255 5.62 -16.14 0.74
C PHE A 255 6.40 -16.55 2.00
N ILE A 256 7.09 -17.69 1.98
CA ILE A 256 7.94 -18.13 3.08
C ILE A 256 9.05 -17.12 3.36
N GLN A 257 9.72 -16.62 2.32
CA GLN A 257 10.74 -15.58 2.46
C GLN A 257 10.15 -14.32 3.10
N LYS A 258 8.94 -13.89 2.66
CA LYS A 258 8.23 -12.73 3.21
C LYS A 258 7.95 -12.87 4.71
N ILE A 259 7.45 -14.02 5.16
CA ILE A 259 7.09 -14.20 6.59
C ILE A 259 8.30 -14.48 7.49
N THR A 260 9.43 -14.91 6.94
CA THR A 260 10.66 -15.19 7.69
C THR A 260 11.60 -13.99 7.79
N LYS A 261 11.49 -13.01 6.87
CA LYS A 261 12.32 -11.77 6.95
C LYS A 261 11.88 -10.80 8.05
N GLY A 262 10.76 -11.07 8.72
CA GLY A 262 10.19 -10.22 9.77
C GLY A 262 9.19 -9.18 9.26
N ASP A 263 8.53 -8.50 10.20
CA ASP A 263 7.52 -7.47 9.93
C ASP A 263 8.04 -6.08 10.32
N ALA A 264 7.73 -5.06 9.53
CA ALA A 264 8.13 -3.68 9.80
C ALA A 264 7.32 -3.01 10.93
N ILE A 265 6.25 -3.64 11.40
CA ILE A 265 5.32 -3.12 12.40
C ILE A 265 5.41 -3.90 13.71
N ARG A 266 5.50 -5.24 13.65
CA ARG A 266 5.36 -6.14 14.79
C ARG A 266 6.54 -7.12 14.91
N ASN A 267 6.98 -7.35 16.15
CA ASN A 267 7.90 -8.43 16.49
C ASN A 267 7.17 -9.44 17.40
N ASP A 268 6.15 -10.14 16.87
CA ASP A 268 5.32 -11.08 17.60
C ASP A 268 5.41 -12.48 16.95
N PRO A 269 5.72 -13.55 17.71
CA PRO A 269 5.72 -14.92 17.21
C PRO A 269 4.38 -15.39 16.61
N LYS A 270 3.25 -14.82 17.02
CA LYS A 270 1.92 -15.10 16.46
C LYS A 270 1.77 -14.58 15.03
N TYR A 271 2.56 -13.58 14.65
CA TYR A 271 2.55 -12.98 13.32
C TYR A 271 2.66 -14.03 12.20
N ILE A 272 3.54 -15.01 12.33
CA ILE A 272 3.72 -16.05 11.30
C ILE A 272 2.43 -16.84 11.07
N TYR A 273 1.69 -17.19 12.14
CA TYR A 273 0.42 -17.91 12.00
C TYR A 273 -0.67 -17.06 11.35
N GLU A 274 -0.80 -15.79 11.74
CA GLU A 274 -1.74 -14.86 11.11
C GLU A 274 -1.47 -14.71 9.61
N ARG A 275 -0.21 -14.67 9.21
CA ARG A 275 0.19 -14.59 7.80
C ARG A 275 -0.10 -15.88 7.04
N ILE A 276 0.12 -17.05 7.65
CA ILE A 276 -0.24 -18.36 7.08
C ILE A 276 -1.75 -18.45 6.93
N ASP A 277 -2.54 -18.02 7.92
CA ASP A 277 -4.00 -17.99 7.86
C ASP A 277 -4.47 -17.09 6.70
N LYS A 278 -3.91 -15.90 6.54
CA LYS A 278 -4.21 -14.99 5.43
C LYS A 278 -3.83 -15.62 4.07
N TYR A 279 -2.69 -16.29 3.98
CA TYR A 279 -2.24 -16.97 2.76
C TYR A 279 -3.23 -18.05 2.32
N PHE A 280 -3.62 -18.97 3.21
CA PHE A 280 -4.56 -20.04 2.88
C PHE A 280 -6.02 -19.57 2.77
N ALA A 281 -6.36 -18.39 3.29
CA ALA A 281 -7.66 -17.78 3.01
C ALA A 281 -7.77 -17.30 1.55
N GLN A 282 -6.66 -16.93 0.94
CA GLN A 282 -6.58 -16.43 -0.44
C GLN A 282 -6.31 -17.56 -1.45
N ASN A 283 -5.54 -18.56 -1.07
CA ASN A 283 -4.99 -19.58 -1.95
C ASN A 283 -5.59 -20.99 -1.68
N GLU A 284 -5.29 -21.90 -2.57
CA GLU A 284 -5.63 -23.30 -2.40
C GLU A 284 -4.69 -23.98 -1.38
N ILE A 285 -5.25 -24.83 -0.52
CA ILE A 285 -4.49 -25.66 0.41
C ILE A 285 -4.08 -26.94 -0.32
N THR A 286 -2.78 -27.10 -0.59
CA THR A 286 -2.24 -28.32 -1.20
C THR A 286 -1.15 -28.93 -0.33
N LYS A 287 -0.95 -30.24 -0.48
CA LYS A 287 0.06 -30.98 0.30
C LYS A 287 1.49 -30.41 0.09
N PRO A 288 1.95 -30.12 -1.16
CA PRO A 288 3.27 -29.52 -1.37
C PRO A 288 3.46 -28.19 -0.65
N LYS A 289 2.47 -27.30 -0.69
CA LYS A 289 2.51 -26.00 0.00
C LYS A 289 2.63 -26.18 1.52
N LEU A 290 1.81 -27.06 2.11
CA LEU A 290 1.84 -27.34 3.54
C LEU A 290 3.21 -27.88 3.98
N ASP A 291 3.76 -28.85 3.25
CA ASP A 291 5.06 -29.44 3.56
C ASP A 291 6.17 -28.39 3.48
N MET A 292 6.13 -27.56 2.46
CA MET A 292 7.15 -26.52 2.23
C MET A 292 7.11 -25.48 3.36
N ILE A 293 5.92 -24.95 3.72
CA ILE A 293 5.75 -23.98 4.81
C ILE A 293 6.17 -24.60 6.14
N LYS A 294 5.70 -25.81 6.46
CA LYS A 294 6.01 -26.52 7.71
C LYS A 294 7.52 -26.73 7.88
N ASN A 295 8.18 -27.22 6.84
CA ASN A 295 9.61 -27.51 6.86
C ASN A 295 10.47 -26.25 7.05
N LYS A 296 10.09 -25.13 6.42
CA LYS A 296 10.86 -23.88 6.49
C LYS A 296 10.55 -23.06 7.74
N THR A 297 9.29 -22.99 8.18
CA THR A 297 8.91 -22.20 9.36
C THR A 297 9.00 -22.96 10.67
N LYS A 298 9.08 -24.31 10.64
CA LYS A 298 9.01 -25.20 11.80
C LYS A 298 7.70 -25.01 12.61
N LYS A 299 6.63 -24.52 11.98
CA LYS A 299 5.33 -24.30 12.61
C LYS A 299 4.40 -25.49 12.41
N SER A 300 3.58 -25.79 13.43
CA SER A 300 2.53 -26.79 13.31
C SER A 300 1.41 -26.30 12.39
N LEU A 301 1.03 -27.11 11.42
CA LEU A 301 -0.03 -26.80 10.44
C LEU A 301 -1.20 -27.81 10.55
N PHE A 302 -1.39 -28.44 11.72
CA PHE A 302 -2.39 -29.49 11.96
C PHE A 302 -3.81 -29.09 11.53
N LYS A 303 -4.21 -27.82 11.75
CA LYS A 303 -5.48 -27.27 11.27
C LYS A 303 -5.67 -27.46 9.76
N TYR A 304 -4.65 -27.18 8.96
CA TYR A 304 -4.71 -27.25 7.50
C TYR A 304 -4.55 -28.69 6.98
N GLU A 305 -3.77 -29.52 7.68
CA GLU A 305 -3.65 -30.96 7.38
C GLU A 305 -5.01 -31.66 7.51
N ASN A 306 -5.82 -31.30 8.52
CA ASN A 306 -7.17 -31.83 8.71
C ASN A 306 -8.14 -31.35 7.62
N ILE A 307 -8.07 -30.07 7.23
CA ILE A 307 -8.88 -29.54 6.12
C ILE A 307 -8.55 -30.32 4.84
N LEU A 308 -7.27 -30.53 4.54
CA LEU A 308 -6.86 -31.26 3.34
C LEU A 308 -7.36 -32.72 3.33
N LYS A 309 -7.39 -33.39 4.48
CA LYS A 309 -7.96 -34.74 4.63
C LYS A 309 -9.48 -34.77 4.37
N SER A 310 -10.21 -33.75 4.85
CA SER A 310 -11.66 -33.68 4.66
C SER A 310 -12.11 -33.39 3.23
N ILE A 311 -11.25 -32.74 2.41
CA ILE A 311 -11.53 -32.46 0.99
C ILE A 311 -11.33 -33.73 0.12
N LYS A 312 -10.53 -34.71 0.58
CA LYS A 312 -10.24 -35.94 -0.16
C LYS A 312 -11.24 -37.07 0.07
N LEU A 313 -12.21 -36.86 0.96
CA LEU A 313 -13.36 -37.74 1.21
C LEU A 313 -14.60 -37.25 0.49
#